data_ba4037f85f83ec0b7a3b034afc4d5ad5
#
_entry.id   ba4037f85f83ec0b7a3b034afc4d5ad5
#
_cell.length_a   1.000
_cell.length_b   1.000
_cell.length_c   1.000
_cell.angle_alpha   90.00
_cell.angle_beta   90.00
_cell.angle_gamma   90.00
#
_symmetry.space_group_name_H-M   'P 1'
#
loop_
_entity.id
_entity.type
_entity.pdbx_description
1 polymer ?
#
loop_
_entity_poly.entity_id
_entity_poly.type
_entity_poly.pdbx_seq_one_letter_code
_entity_poly.pdbx_strand_id
1 'polypeptide(L)'
;MKQLNNSCVLCNGKYKISKVLGQGGFGITYLAKQKITVEGPLGTIEAEIAVTIKEFFMKEFCNREEASTVVTVPSTGSAELVEKFRQKFIKEARNISKLNHPNIIKVLDVFEENGTAYYVMEYIEGGSLSDLINKKGSLSEAETLNYTRQIASALQYIHANNMNHLDVKPGNVLLRKNGDVVLIDFGMSKNYDKMGEATTSSPIGVSIGYAPIEQSRVGGLGMFSPATDIYSLGATMFKMITGQTPPEATAVFDDGLPDMPSNISENTKLVIP
;
A
#
# COMPACT_ATOMS: atom_id res chain seq x y z
N MET A 1 12.96 19.82 -8.24
CA MET A 1 12.44 18.66 -7.50
C MET A 1 10.92 18.73 -7.48
N LYS A 2 10.23 17.62 -7.73
CA LYS A 2 8.75 17.62 -7.78
C LYS A 2 8.06 17.43 -6.40
N GLN A 3 8.82 17.30 -5.33
CA GLN A 3 8.35 17.02 -3.96
C GLN A 3 8.05 18.33 -3.21
N LEU A 4 7.14 18.26 -2.22
CA LEU A 4 6.94 19.35 -1.28
C LEU A 4 8.20 19.56 -0.43
N ASN A 5 8.51 20.82 -0.15
CA ASN A 5 9.62 21.17 0.71
C ASN A 5 9.38 20.75 2.17
N ASN A 6 10.45 20.43 2.88
CA ASN A 6 10.39 20.25 4.32
C ASN A 6 9.83 21.52 4.97
N SER A 7 8.99 21.37 5.97
CA SER A 7 8.25 22.43 6.63
C SER A 7 7.08 23.03 5.84
N CYS A 8 6.78 22.53 4.64
CA CYS A 8 5.52 22.85 3.95
C CYS A 8 4.33 22.52 4.86
N VAL A 9 3.34 23.38 4.86
CA VAL A 9 2.15 23.26 5.72
C VAL A 9 0.94 23.01 4.86
N LEU A 10 0.10 22.05 5.24
CA LEU A 10 -1.10 21.65 4.54
C LEU A 10 -2.33 21.75 5.45
N CYS A 11 -3.50 21.84 4.83
CA CYS A 11 -4.80 21.85 5.51
C CYS A 11 -4.86 22.95 6.60
N ASN A 12 -4.61 24.20 6.20
CA ASN A 12 -4.64 25.38 7.09
C ASN A 12 -3.78 25.24 8.36
N GLY A 13 -2.61 24.63 8.24
CA GLY A 13 -1.68 24.49 9.37
C GLY A 13 -1.82 23.20 10.17
N LYS A 14 -2.79 22.36 9.85
CA LYS A 14 -3.04 21.09 10.55
C LYS A 14 -1.88 20.10 10.39
N TYR A 15 -1.25 20.06 9.21
CA TYR A 15 -0.17 19.13 8.90
C TYR A 15 1.09 19.88 8.47
N LYS A 16 2.24 19.48 9.01
CA LYS A 16 3.54 20.03 8.63
C LYS A 16 4.43 18.90 8.08
N ILE A 17 4.84 19.02 6.83
CA ILE A 17 5.74 18.06 6.17
C ILE A 17 7.10 18.04 6.87
N SER A 18 7.60 16.85 7.18
CA SER A 18 8.91 16.65 7.83
C SER A 18 9.96 16.13 6.84
N LYS A 19 9.62 15.08 6.09
CA LYS A 19 10.50 14.50 5.06
C LYS A 19 9.72 13.61 4.11
N VAL A 20 10.31 13.34 2.94
CA VAL A 20 9.81 12.33 2.02
C VAL A 20 10.16 10.94 2.54
N LEU A 21 9.20 10.03 2.51
CA LEU A 21 9.38 8.60 2.81
C LEU A 21 9.55 7.75 1.55
N GLY A 22 8.91 8.15 0.46
CA GLY A 22 9.01 7.43 -0.81
C GLY A 22 8.30 8.16 -1.95
N GLN A 23 8.62 7.76 -3.19
CA GLN A 23 7.97 8.27 -4.39
C GLN A 23 7.76 7.11 -5.36
N GLY A 24 6.52 6.94 -5.81
CA GLY A 24 6.11 6.00 -6.85
C GLY A 24 5.69 6.70 -8.14
N GLY A 25 5.16 5.92 -9.09
CA GLY A 25 4.64 6.44 -10.37
C GLY A 25 3.42 7.36 -10.20
N PHE A 26 2.60 7.10 -9.18
CA PHE A 26 1.30 7.74 -8.96
C PHE A 26 1.21 8.61 -7.70
N GLY A 27 2.27 8.68 -6.90
CA GLY A 27 2.21 9.46 -5.67
C GLY A 27 3.55 9.63 -4.96
N ILE A 28 3.53 10.56 -4.02
CA ILE A 28 4.65 10.86 -3.14
C ILE A 28 4.16 10.67 -1.70
N THR A 29 4.96 9.98 -0.89
CA THR A 29 4.63 9.69 0.51
C THR A 29 5.56 10.48 1.42
N TYR A 30 4.97 11.17 2.39
CA TYR A 30 5.67 12.04 3.34
C TYR A 30 5.45 11.58 4.77
N LEU A 31 6.47 11.74 5.60
CA LEU A 31 6.30 11.87 7.04
C LEU A 31 5.88 13.31 7.35
N ALA A 32 4.85 13.48 8.15
CA ALA A 32 4.37 14.77 8.59
C ALA A 32 4.07 14.76 10.10
N LYS A 33 3.92 15.95 10.67
CA LYS A 33 3.42 16.17 12.02
C LYS A 33 2.02 16.74 11.93
N GLN A 34 1.09 16.15 12.66
CA GLN A 34 -0.26 16.66 12.85
C GLN A 34 -0.36 17.35 14.21
N LYS A 35 -0.84 18.58 14.21
CA LYS A 35 -1.25 19.25 15.45
C LYS A 35 -2.57 18.68 15.93
N ILE A 36 -2.62 18.28 17.18
CA ILE A 36 -3.82 17.79 17.86
C ILE A 36 -4.02 18.58 19.15
N THR A 37 -5.27 18.76 19.51
CA THR A 37 -5.69 19.34 20.79
C THR A 37 -6.23 18.23 21.66
N VAL A 38 -5.64 18.04 22.82
CA VAL A 38 -6.07 17.04 23.81
C VAL A 38 -6.70 17.75 24.98
N GLU A 39 -7.98 17.52 25.19
CA GLU A 39 -8.69 18.01 26.40
C GLU A 39 -8.45 17.06 27.56
N GLY A 40 -8.06 17.62 28.69
CA GLY A 40 -7.82 16.88 29.92
C GLY A 40 -8.38 17.59 31.15
N PRO A 41 -8.35 16.95 32.32
CA PRO A 41 -8.89 17.54 33.57
C PRO A 41 -8.24 18.87 33.99
N LEU A 42 -7.03 19.14 33.52
CA LEU A 42 -6.25 20.34 33.83
C LEU A 42 -6.25 21.39 32.69
N GLY A 43 -7.11 21.22 31.68
CA GLY A 43 -7.21 22.11 30.54
C GLY A 43 -6.81 21.46 29.22
N THR A 44 -6.64 22.27 28.20
CA THR A 44 -6.34 21.86 26.82
C THR A 44 -4.84 21.88 26.59
N ILE A 45 -4.31 20.80 26.04
CA ILE A 45 -2.89 20.64 25.67
C ILE A 45 -2.79 20.51 24.17
N GLU A 46 -1.93 21.32 23.51
CA GLU A 46 -1.54 21.09 22.15
C GLU A 46 -0.39 20.07 22.08
N ALA A 47 -0.53 19.09 21.20
CA ALA A 47 0.49 18.08 20.95
C ALA A 47 0.72 17.89 19.44
N GLU A 48 1.83 17.30 19.08
CA GLU A 48 2.13 16.89 17.71
C GLU A 48 2.27 15.38 17.65
N ILE A 49 1.55 14.76 16.72
CA ILE A 49 1.69 13.33 16.42
C ILE A 49 2.26 13.12 15.03
N ALA A 50 3.04 12.06 14.85
CA ALA A 50 3.54 11.66 13.55
C ALA A 50 2.43 11.02 12.72
N VAL A 51 2.32 11.44 11.47
CA VAL A 51 1.39 10.87 10.47
C VAL A 51 2.12 10.66 9.15
N THR A 52 1.56 9.78 8.32
CA THR A 52 1.99 9.60 6.93
C THR A 52 1.00 10.30 6.01
N ILE A 53 1.48 11.09 5.06
CA ILE A 53 0.65 11.73 4.04
C ILE A 53 1.03 11.20 2.68
N LYS A 54 0.08 10.65 1.94
CA LYS A 54 0.25 10.27 0.53
C LYS A 54 -0.40 11.35 -0.35
N GLU A 55 0.40 11.90 -1.25
CA GLU A 55 0.01 12.89 -2.25
C GLU A 55 -0.23 12.19 -3.58
N PHE A 56 -1.31 12.49 -4.25
CA PHE A 56 -1.51 12.10 -5.64
C PHE A 56 -0.56 12.90 -6.53
N PHE A 57 0.33 12.21 -7.25
CA PHE A 57 1.28 12.84 -8.16
C PHE A 57 1.70 11.85 -9.25
N MET A 58 1.13 11.98 -10.44
CA MET A 58 1.50 11.17 -11.60
C MET A 58 2.80 11.72 -12.20
N LYS A 59 3.92 11.04 -11.95
CA LYS A 59 5.28 11.50 -12.29
C LYS A 59 5.45 11.88 -13.77
N GLU A 60 4.74 11.20 -14.67
CA GLU A 60 4.84 11.41 -16.12
C GLU A 60 4.01 12.62 -16.60
N PHE A 61 2.91 12.94 -15.92
CA PHE A 61 1.94 13.93 -16.36
C PHE A 61 1.87 15.16 -15.48
N CYS A 62 2.26 15.05 -14.22
CA CYS A 62 2.23 16.14 -13.25
C CYS A 62 3.58 16.85 -13.15
N ASN A 63 3.53 18.15 -12.94
CA ASN A 63 4.70 18.98 -12.67
C ASN A 63 4.46 19.87 -11.43
N ARG A 64 5.56 20.27 -10.79
CA ARG A 64 5.59 21.26 -9.72
C ARG A 64 6.84 22.09 -9.88
N GLU A 65 6.69 23.41 -9.90
CA GLU A 65 7.81 24.33 -9.91
C GLU A 65 8.53 24.35 -8.55
N GLU A 66 9.80 24.66 -8.56
CA GLU A 66 10.68 24.50 -7.37
C GLU A 66 10.24 25.34 -6.16
N ALA A 67 9.66 26.50 -6.40
CA ALA A 67 9.15 27.40 -5.35
C ALA A 67 7.67 27.27 -5.08
N SER A 68 6.96 26.36 -5.75
CA SER A 68 5.51 26.20 -5.68
C SER A 68 5.11 24.94 -4.91
N THR A 69 3.95 24.99 -4.25
CA THR A 69 3.29 23.80 -3.72
C THR A 69 2.28 23.23 -4.72
N VAL A 70 1.88 24.02 -5.73
CA VAL A 70 0.81 23.68 -6.67
C VAL A 70 1.27 22.66 -7.71
N VAL A 71 0.47 21.62 -7.88
CA VAL A 71 0.63 20.62 -8.95
C VAL A 71 -0.07 21.12 -10.21
N THR A 72 0.63 21.07 -11.32
CA THR A 72 0.11 21.44 -12.64
C THR A 72 0.18 20.27 -13.61
N VAL A 73 -0.73 20.22 -14.57
CA VAL A 73 -0.73 19.27 -15.69
C VAL A 73 -0.47 20.06 -16.96
N PRO A 74 0.77 20.07 -17.50
CA PRO A 74 1.14 20.93 -18.63
C PRO A 74 0.41 20.62 -19.94
N SER A 75 -0.02 19.37 -20.13
CA SER A 75 -0.70 18.92 -21.35
C SER A 75 -2.21 18.88 -21.14
N THR A 76 -2.97 19.64 -21.94
CA THR A 76 -4.44 19.59 -21.95
C THR A 76 -4.98 18.21 -22.32
N GLY A 77 -4.29 17.46 -23.19
CA GLY A 77 -4.68 16.10 -23.55
C GLY A 77 -4.53 15.07 -22.41
N SER A 78 -3.74 15.39 -21.38
CA SER A 78 -3.56 14.52 -20.22
C SER A 78 -4.42 14.93 -19.04
N ALA A 79 -5.07 16.10 -19.07
CA ALA A 79 -5.80 16.64 -17.94
C ALA A 79 -6.98 15.75 -17.49
N GLU A 80 -7.77 15.24 -18.44
CA GLU A 80 -8.88 14.34 -18.14
C GLU A 80 -8.40 13.01 -17.55
N LEU A 81 -7.30 12.47 -18.05
CA LEU A 81 -6.70 11.25 -17.55
C LEU A 81 -6.23 11.43 -16.10
N VAL A 82 -5.48 12.51 -15.83
CA VAL A 82 -4.98 12.83 -14.49
C VAL A 82 -6.13 13.04 -13.52
N GLU A 83 -7.18 13.78 -13.94
CA GLU A 83 -8.37 13.99 -13.10
C GLU A 83 -9.08 12.68 -12.79
N LYS A 84 -9.25 11.79 -13.77
CA LYS A 84 -9.82 10.46 -13.56
C LYS A 84 -9.04 9.66 -12.51
N PHE A 85 -7.70 9.70 -12.54
CA PHE A 85 -6.87 9.02 -11.55
C PHE A 85 -6.89 9.71 -10.19
N ARG A 86 -6.97 11.03 -10.14
CA ARG A 86 -7.13 11.78 -8.89
C ARG A 86 -8.42 11.41 -8.18
N GLN A 87 -9.54 11.32 -8.90
CA GLN A 87 -10.82 10.90 -8.33
C GLN A 87 -10.79 9.45 -7.83
N LYS A 88 -10.09 8.55 -8.53
CA LYS A 88 -9.87 7.18 -8.07
C LYS A 88 -9.08 7.15 -6.76
N PHE A 89 -8.00 7.91 -6.67
CA PHE A 89 -7.18 8.02 -5.47
C PHE A 89 -8.00 8.49 -4.26
N ILE A 90 -8.85 9.50 -4.44
CA ILE A 90 -9.76 9.99 -3.39
C ILE A 90 -10.79 8.91 -3.00
N LYS A 91 -11.39 8.25 -3.99
CA LYS A 91 -12.38 7.18 -3.75
C LYS A 91 -11.75 6.01 -3.00
N GLU A 92 -10.55 5.60 -3.37
CA GLU A 92 -9.78 4.55 -2.68
C GLU A 92 -9.55 4.92 -1.22
N ALA A 93 -8.98 6.11 -0.94
CA ALA A 93 -8.73 6.57 0.42
C ALA A 93 -10.02 6.58 1.27
N ARG A 94 -11.15 7.03 0.70
CA ARG A 94 -12.47 6.99 1.36
C ARG A 94 -12.98 5.58 1.61
N ASN A 95 -12.66 4.62 0.75
CA ASN A 95 -13.04 3.22 0.97
C ASN A 95 -12.20 2.60 2.09
N ILE A 96 -10.88 2.82 2.09
CA ILE A 96 -9.99 2.35 3.14
C ILE A 96 -10.37 2.96 4.51
N SER A 97 -10.76 4.24 4.55
CA SER A 97 -11.14 4.91 5.81
C SER A 97 -12.34 4.27 6.54
N LYS A 98 -13.15 3.48 5.82
CA LYS A 98 -14.28 2.74 6.39
C LYS A 98 -13.87 1.39 7.01
N LEU A 99 -12.65 0.91 6.69
CA LEU A 99 -12.15 -0.34 7.21
C LEU A 99 -11.65 -0.15 8.65
N ASN A 100 -11.97 -1.11 9.51
CA ASN A 100 -11.52 -1.10 10.90
C ASN A 100 -10.99 -2.49 11.28
N HIS A 101 -9.69 -2.68 11.08
CA HIS A 101 -9.01 -3.94 11.38
C HIS A 101 -7.58 -3.65 11.87
N PRO A 102 -7.03 -4.33 12.89
CA PRO A 102 -5.72 -4.03 13.48
C PRO A 102 -4.55 -4.16 12.48
N ASN A 103 -4.69 -5.03 11.50
CA ASN A 103 -3.66 -5.29 10.48
C ASN A 103 -3.94 -4.57 9.14
N ILE A 104 -4.79 -3.55 9.13
CA ILE A 104 -5.04 -2.67 7.97
C ILE A 104 -4.71 -1.25 8.36
N ILE A 105 -4.06 -0.50 7.46
CA ILE A 105 -3.71 0.89 7.68
C ILE A 105 -4.93 1.75 7.96
N LYS A 106 -4.87 2.60 8.99
CA LYS A 106 -5.94 3.53 9.31
C LYS A 106 -5.76 4.83 8.54
N VAL A 107 -6.72 5.17 7.68
CA VAL A 107 -6.83 6.47 7.03
C VAL A 107 -7.54 7.43 7.99
N LEU A 108 -6.90 8.57 8.26
CA LEU A 108 -7.34 9.56 9.25
C LEU A 108 -8.03 10.75 8.62
N ASP A 109 -7.64 11.13 7.39
CA ASP A 109 -8.15 12.31 6.70
C ASP A 109 -7.96 12.19 5.18
N VAL A 110 -8.80 12.86 4.40
CA VAL A 110 -8.70 12.97 2.94
C VAL A 110 -9.09 14.37 2.53
N PHE A 111 -8.23 15.10 1.84
CA PHE A 111 -8.51 16.48 1.41
C PHE A 111 -7.87 16.79 0.05
N GLU A 112 -8.35 17.87 -0.57
CA GLU A 112 -7.83 18.40 -1.82
C GLU A 112 -7.23 19.79 -1.57
N GLU A 113 -6.00 20.00 -2.02
CA GLU A 113 -5.25 21.26 -1.90
C GLU A 113 -4.16 21.28 -2.98
N ASN A 114 -3.63 22.45 -3.31
CA ASN A 114 -2.51 22.60 -4.25
C ASN A 114 -2.74 21.97 -5.63
N GLY A 115 -3.98 21.90 -6.12
CA GLY A 115 -4.31 21.29 -7.41
C GLY A 115 -4.17 19.76 -7.43
N THR A 116 -4.08 19.11 -6.27
CA THR A 116 -3.98 17.67 -6.12
C THR A 116 -4.83 17.17 -4.95
N ALA A 117 -4.68 15.89 -4.60
CA ALA A 117 -5.37 15.25 -3.49
C ALA A 117 -4.36 14.61 -2.54
N TYR A 118 -4.71 14.58 -1.27
CA TYR A 118 -3.93 14.00 -0.19
C TYR A 118 -4.81 13.08 0.64
N TYR A 119 -4.23 12.00 1.16
CA TYR A 119 -4.80 11.32 2.30
C TYR A 119 -3.76 11.11 3.40
N VAL A 120 -4.25 11.16 4.63
CA VAL A 120 -3.45 11.06 5.84
C VAL A 120 -3.71 9.72 6.48
N MET A 121 -2.67 9.03 6.88
CA MET A 121 -2.72 7.75 7.58
C MET A 121 -1.91 7.80 8.87
N GLU A 122 -2.17 6.87 9.76
CA GLU A 122 -1.29 6.62 10.88
C GLU A 122 0.15 6.38 10.42
N TYR A 123 1.13 6.81 11.19
CA TYR A 123 2.54 6.53 10.91
C TYR A 123 2.96 5.23 11.60
N ILE A 124 3.52 4.29 10.81
CA ILE A 124 4.04 3.01 11.30
C ILE A 124 5.56 3.07 11.31
N GLU A 125 6.19 2.91 12.49
CA GLU A 125 7.60 3.23 12.70
C GLU A 125 8.59 2.11 12.37
N GLY A 126 8.17 0.86 12.32
CA GLY A 126 9.06 -0.31 12.26
C GLY A 126 9.62 -0.64 10.87
N GLY A 127 9.33 0.18 9.85
CA GLY A 127 9.72 -0.11 8.47
C GLY A 127 8.86 -1.17 7.81
N SER A 128 9.24 -1.63 6.62
CA SER A 128 8.52 -2.66 5.88
C SER A 128 9.03 -4.07 6.21
N LEU A 129 8.19 -5.06 5.93
CA LEU A 129 8.60 -6.46 5.97
C LEU A 129 9.74 -6.75 4.97
N SER A 130 9.78 -6.02 3.85
CA SER A 130 10.91 -6.06 2.90
C SER A 130 12.21 -5.59 3.55
N ASP A 131 12.17 -4.50 4.33
CA ASP A 131 13.37 -4.01 5.05
C ASP A 131 13.86 -5.03 6.08
N LEU A 132 12.92 -5.68 6.80
CA LEU A 132 13.26 -6.74 7.75
C LEU A 132 13.93 -7.93 7.06
N ILE A 133 13.36 -8.41 5.93
CA ILE A 133 13.92 -9.51 5.15
C ILE A 133 15.31 -9.12 4.63
N ASN A 134 15.47 -7.94 4.06
CA ASN A 134 16.76 -7.46 3.55
C ASN A 134 17.82 -7.41 4.66
N LYS A 135 17.44 -7.05 5.88
CA LYS A 135 18.34 -6.99 7.03
C LYS A 135 18.73 -8.38 7.55
N LYS A 136 17.80 -9.35 7.57
CA LYS A 136 18.00 -10.69 8.13
C LYS A 136 18.46 -11.72 7.10
N GLY A 137 18.26 -11.46 5.80
CA GLY A 137 18.41 -12.40 4.71
C GLY A 137 17.16 -13.25 4.49
N SER A 138 16.63 -13.86 5.52
CA SER A 138 15.38 -14.63 5.54
C SER A 138 14.79 -14.63 6.95
N LEU A 139 13.56 -15.11 7.07
CA LEU A 139 12.86 -15.24 8.35
C LEU A 139 12.71 -16.72 8.72
N SER A 140 12.60 -17.00 10.02
CA SER A 140 12.24 -18.33 10.50
C SER A 140 10.83 -18.72 10.10
N GLU A 141 10.53 -20.01 10.05
CA GLU A 141 9.17 -20.50 9.80
C GLU A 141 8.15 -19.92 10.80
N ALA A 142 8.51 -19.86 12.07
CA ALA A 142 7.64 -19.32 13.12
C ALA A 142 7.31 -17.83 12.90
N GLU A 143 8.31 -17.01 12.53
CA GLU A 143 8.10 -15.60 12.18
C GLU A 143 7.23 -15.46 10.93
N THR A 144 7.53 -16.26 9.90
CA THR A 144 6.76 -16.28 8.65
C THR A 144 5.30 -16.61 8.91
N LEU A 145 5.01 -17.67 9.64
CA LEU A 145 3.65 -18.08 9.96
C LEU A 145 2.92 -17.05 10.82
N ASN A 146 3.61 -16.37 11.75
CA ASN A 146 3.02 -15.31 12.54
C ASN A 146 2.59 -14.13 11.67
N TYR A 147 3.46 -13.64 10.79
CA TYR A 147 3.11 -12.54 9.88
C TYR A 147 2.06 -12.95 8.86
N THR A 148 2.15 -14.17 8.31
CA THR A 148 1.14 -14.70 7.38
C THR A 148 -0.25 -14.73 7.98
N ARG A 149 -0.41 -15.18 9.23
CA ARG A 149 -1.73 -15.20 9.90
C ARG A 149 -2.32 -13.80 10.01
N GLN A 150 -1.52 -12.81 10.34
CA GLN A 150 -1.97 -11.42 10.48
C GLN A 150 -2.38 -10.82 9.12
N ILE A 151 -1.58 -11.07 8.05
CA ILE A 151 -1.91 -10.63 6.69
C ILE A 151 -3.18 -11.35 6.20
N ALA A 152 -3.28 -12.66 6.41
CA ALA A 152 -4.47 -13.43 6.04
C ALA A 152 -5.73 -12.93 6.75
N SER A 153 -5.63 -12.54 8.03
CA SER A 153 -6.74 -11.92 8.77
C SER A 153 -7.18 -10.59 8.15
N ALA A 154 -6.24 -9.75 7.74
CA ALA A 154 -6.54 -8.52 7.01
C ALA A 154 -7.22 -8.80 5.67
N LEU A 155 -6.70 -9.76 4.89
CA LEU A 155 -7.28 -10.17 3.60
C LEU A 155 -8.68 -10.74 3.77
N GLN A 156 -8.90 -11.62 4.74
CA GLN A 156 -10.24 -12.14 5.05
C GLN A 156 -11.24 -11.02 5.33
N TYR A 157 -10.81 -10.00 6.09
CA TYR A 157 -11.66 -8.86 6.41
C TYR A 157 -12.02 -8.03 5.17
N ILE A 158 -11.07 -7.71 4.29
CA ILE A 158 -11.36 -6.94 3.07
C ILE A 158 -12.18 -7.75 2.06
N HIS A 159 -11.92 -9.05 1.93
CA HIS A 159 -12.70 -9.94 1.06
C HIS A 159 -14.17 -10.02 1.51
N ALA A 160 -14.43 -10.10 2.82
CA ALA A 160 -15.78 -10.03 3.38
C ALA A 160 -16.48 -8.69 3.10
N ASN A 161 -15.72 -7.63 2.82
CA ASN A 161 -16.21 -6.31 2.40
C ASN A 161 -16.19 -6.11 0.87
N ASN A 162 -16.14 -7.20 0.09
CA ASN A 162 -16.11 -7.20 -1.38
C ASN A 162 -14.96 -6.37 -1.96
N MET A 163 -13.79 -6.42 -1.33
CA MET A 163 -12.58 -5.73 -1.76
C MET A 163 -11.43 -6.72 -1.89
N ASN A 164 -10.65 -6.63 -2.97
CA ASN A 164 -9.37 -7.33 -3.12
C ASN A 164 -8.23 -6.32 -3.07
N HIS A 165 -7.08 -6.71 -2.50
CA HIS A 165 -5.90 -5.85 -2.37
C HIS A 165 -5.12 -5.71 -3.67
N LEU A 166 -4.83 -6.83 -4.34
CA LEU A 166 -4.18 -6.98 -5.64
C LEU A 166 -2.69 -6.54 -5.71
N ASP A 167 -2.08 -6.21 -4.57
CA ASP A 167 -0.64 -5.90 -4.50
C ASP A 167 -0.03 -6.33 -3.15
N VAL A 168 -0.36 -7.56 -2.71
CA VAL A 168 0.22 -8.13 -1.49
C VAL A 168 1.68 -8.50 -1.75
N LYS A 169 2.60 -7.85 -1.04
CA LYS A 169 4.05 -8.10 -1.11
C LYS A 169 4.73 -7.55 0.14
N PRO A 170 5.97 -7.96 0.47
CA PRO A 170 6.67 -7.49 1.67
C PRO A 170 6.83 -5.99 1.78
N GLY A 171 6.93 -5.27 0.65
CA GLY A 171 7.02 -3.80 0.64
C GLY A 171 5.73 -3.10 1.07
N ASN A 172 4.57 -3.76 0.94
CA ASN A 172 3.26 -3.24 1.32
C ASN A 172 2.77 -3.76 2.68
N VAL A 173 3.67 -4.32 3.48
CA VAL A 173 3.41 -4.76 4.86
C VAL A 173 4.37 -4.01 5.78
N LEU A 174 3.86 -3.15 6.65
CA LEU A 174 4.65 -2.42 7.64
C LEU A 174 4.61 -3.11 9.00
N LEU A 175 5.65 -2.91 9.78
CA LEU A 175 5.84 -3.49 11.10
C LEU A 175 5.61 -2.44 12.19
N ARG A 176 4.78 -2.76 13.17
CA ARG A 176 4.67 -1.99 14.42
C ARG A 176 5.80 -2.39 15.38
N LYS A 177 6.11 -1.55 16.35
CA LYS A 177 7.11 -1.84 17.39
C LYS A 177 6.79 -3.09 18.23
N ASN A 178 5.52 -3.42 18.38
CA ASN A 178 5.07 -4.60 19.12
C ASN A 178 5.14 -5.91 18.32
N GLY A 179 5.62 -5.85 17.05
CA GLY A 179 5.72 -7.02 16.17
C GLY A 179 4.47 -7.31 15.35
N ASP A 180 3.40 -6.52 15.48
CA ASP A 180 2.25 -6.63 14.60
C ASP A 180 2.54 -6.07 13.22
N VAL A 181 1.87 -6.61 12.19
CA VAL A 181 1.98 -6.13 10.83
C VAL A 181 0.73 -5.36 10.39
N VAL A 182 0.94 -4.41 9.48
CA VAL A 182 -0.12 -3.57 8.91
C VAL A 182 0.00 -3.58 7.39
N LEU A 183 -1.06 -4.04 6.72
CA LEU A 183 -1.18 -4.03 5.28
C LEU A 183 -1.48 -2.60 4.81
N ILE A 184 -0.72 -2.11 3.85
CA ILE A 184 -0.79 -0.76 3.29
C ILE A 184 -0.90 -0.79 1.77
N ASP A 185 -1.14 0.36 1.18
CA ASP A 185 -1.12 0.61 -0.27
C ASP A 185 -2.15 -0.19 -1.08
N PHE A 186 -3.39 0.24 -0.94
CA PHE A 186 -4.55 -0.28 -1.67
C PHE A 186 -4.70 0.33 -3.08
N GLY A 187 -3.64 0.96 -3.62
CA GLY A 187 -3.67 1.68 -4.90
C GLY A 187 -4.03 0.84 -6.12
N MET A 188 -3.93 -0.48 -5.99
CA MET A 188 -4.38 -1.45 -7.00
C MET A 188 -5.70 -2.12 -6.62
N SER A 189 -6.23 -1.86 -5.42
CA SER A 189 -7.42 -2.55 -4.93
C SER A 189 -8.64 -2.34 -5.83
N LYS A 190 -9.43 -3.38 -6.00
CA LYS A 190 -10.71 -3.34 -6.70
C LYS A 190 -11.83 -3.60 -5.73
N ASN A 191 -12.85 -2.75 -5.80
CA ASN A 191 -14.12 -2.99 -5.15
C ASN A 191 -15.08 -3.57 -6.18
N TYR A 192 -15.84 -4.56 -5.78
CA TYR A 192 -16.86 -5.20 -6.59
C TYR A 192 -18.24 -4.82 -6.06
N ASP A 193 -19.19 -4.58 -6.95
CA ASP A 193 -20.58 -4.40 -6.58
C ASP A 193 -21.28 -5.74 -6.28
N LYS A 194 -22.57 -5.67 -5.95
CA LYS A 194 -23.37 -6.86 -5.67
C LYS A 194 -23.56 -7.80 -6.88
N MET A 195 -23.23 -7.33 -8.08
CA MET A 195 -23.32 -8.10 -9.34
C MET A 195 -21.95 -8.66 -9.74
N GLY A 196 -20.88 -8.40 -8.95
CA GLY A 196 -19.53 -8.85 -9.25
C GLY A 196 -18.79 -7.99 -10.28
N GLU A 197 -19.31 -6.79 -10.62
CA GLU A 197 -18.67 -5.86 -11.52
C GLU A 197 -17.64 -4.99 -10.79
N ALA A 198 -16.46 -4.83 -11.37
CA ALA A 198 -15.42 -3.98 -10.79
C ALA A 198 -15.82 -2.50 -10.84
N THR A 199 -16.00 -1.89 -9.68
CA THR A 199 -16.40 -0.47 -9.55
C THR A 199 -15.20 0.50 -9.65
N THR A 200 -13.98 -0.05 -9.65
CA THR A 200 -12.73 0.69 -9.79
C THR A 200 -11.84 0.04 -10.84
N SER A 201 -11.21 0.82 -11.71
CA SER A 201 -10.20 0.36 -12.65
C SER A 201 -8.89 1.07 -12.35
N SER A 202 -7.87 0.35 -11.87
CA SER A 202 -6.52 0.89 -11.68
C SER A 202 -5.64 0.58 -12.88
N PRO A 203 -4.64 1.43 -13.22
CA PRO A 203 -3.65 1.07 -14.21
C PRO A 203 -2.83 -0.11 -13.68
N ILE A 204 -2.50 -1.01 -14.57
CA ILE A 204 -1.85 -2.27 -14.23
C ILE A 204 -0.35 -2.01 -14.05
N GLY A 205 0.08 -1.81 -12.81
CA GLY A 205 1.46 -2.06 -12.42
C GLY A 205 1.52 -3.44 -11.77
N VAL A 206 2.12 -4.41 -12.41
CA VAL A 206 2.23 -5.76 -11.88
C VAL A 206 3.48 -5.89 -11.03
N SER A 207 3.35 -6.38 -9.80
CA SER A 207 4.51 -6.69 -8.96
C SER A 207 5.10 -8.06 -9.36
N ILE A 208 6.16 -8.01 -10.17
CA ILE A 208 6.86 -9.20 -10.67
C ILE A 208 7.20 -10.16 -9.53
N GLY A 209 6.87 -11.44 -9.70
CA GLY A 209 7.06 -12.51 -8.72
C GLY A 209 5.95 -12.62 -7.66
N TYR A 210 5.07 -11.62 -7.53
CA TYR A 210 3.97 -11.64 -6.55
C TYR A 210 2.60 -11.72 -7.19
N ALA A 211 2.47 -11.35 -8.45
CA ALA A 211 1.21 -11.33 -9.17
C ALA A 211 0.93 -12.68 -9.84
N PRO A 212 -0.28 -13.24 -9.71
CA PRO A 212 -0.68 -14.45 -10.43
C PRO A 212 -0.88 -14.19 -11.92
N ILE A 213 -1.04 -15.28 -12.71
CA ILE A 213 -1.12 -15.25 -14.18
C ILE A 213 -2.26 -14.35 -14.67
N GLU A 214 -3.42 -14.40 -14.02
CA GLU A 214 -4.59 -13.58 -14.39
C GLU A 214 -4.34 -12.08 -14.25
N GLN A 215 -3.39 -11.69 -13.40
CA GLN A 215 -2.99 -10.30 -13.19
C GLN A 215 -1.93 -9.84 -14.21
N SER A 216 -1.13 -10.77 -14.73
CA SER A 216 0.00 -10.51 -15.65
C SER A 216 -0.44 -10.41 -17.11
N ARG A 217 -1.64 -10.88 -17.49
CA ARG A 217 -2.11 -10.84 -18.87
C ARG A 217 -2.43 -9.42 -19.32
N VAL A 218 -1.79 -9.01 -20.41
CA VAL A 218 -2.05 -7.73 -21.11
C VAL A 218 -3.51 -7.69 -21.57
N GLY A 219 -4.25 -6.71 -21.06
CA GLY A 219 -5.67 -6.54 -21.41
C GLY A 219 -6.63 -6.48 -20.20
N GLY A 220 -6.19 -6.90 -19.03
CA GLY A 220 -6.86 -6.58 -17.75
C GLY A 220 -8.31 -7.03 -17.59
N LEU A 221 -8.80 -7.98 -18.40
CA LEU A 221 -10.14 -8.54 -18.31
C LEU A 221 -10.24 -9.72 -17.33
N GLY A 222 -9.23 -9.89 -16.46
CA GLY A 222 -9.31 -10.90 -15.41
C GLY A 222 -10.34 -10.51 -14.37
N MET A 223 -11.31 -11.37 -14.13
CA MET A 223 -12.10 -11.33 -12.90
C MET A 223 -11.14 -11.68 -11.77
N PHE A 224 -10.68 -10.66 -11.02
CA PHE A 224 -9.88 -10.90 -9.83
C PHE A 224 -10.80 -11.41 -8.72
N SER A 225 -10.30 -12.37 -7.99
CA SER A 225 -11.00 -12.98 -6.87
C SER A 225 -10.14 -12.93 -5.61
N PRO A 226 -10.66 -13.29 -4.45
CA PRO A 226 -9.85 -13.51 -3.26
C PRO A 226 -8.62 -14.41 -3.48
N ALA A 227 -8.70 -15.38 -4.40
CA ALA A 227 -7.58 -16.26 -4.74
C ALA A 227 -6.35 -15.52 -5.30
N THR A 228 -6.56 -14.39 -6.00
CA THR A 228 -5.48 -13.51 -6.47
C THR A 228 -4.61 -13.00 -5.31
N ASP A 229 -5.23 -12.54 -4.22
CA ASP A 229 -4.51 -12.09 -3.02
C ASP A 229 -3.86 -13.26 -2.26
N ILE A 230 -4.49 -14.44 -2.28
CA ILE A 230 -3.93 -15.65 -1.63
C ILE A 230 -2.67 -16.11 -2.34
N TYR A 231 -2.65 -16.10 -3.68
CA TYR A 231 -1.42 -16.34 -4.44
C TYR A 231 -0.31 -15.37 -4.03
N SER A 232 -0.59 -14.08 -4.00
CA SER A 232 0.37 -13.03 -3.63
C SER A 232 0.86 -13.18 -2.18
N LEU A 233 0.01 -13.68 -1.27
CA LEU A 233 0.40 -14.01 0.09
C LEU A 233 1.36 -15.20 0.13
N GLY A 234 1.12 -16.27 -0.63
CA GLY A 234 2.03 -17.40 -0.75
C GLY A 234 3.39 -17.00 -1.34
N ALA A 235 3.39 -16.17 -2.39
CA ALA A 235 4.61 -15.57 -2.95
C ALA A 235 5.37 -14.71 -1.90
N THR A 236 4.63 -14.00 -1.04
CA THR A 236 5.19 -13.25 0.09
C THR A 236 5.80 -14.20 1.13
N MET A 237 5.16 -15.33 1.42
CA MET A 237 5.71 -16.39 2.30
C MET A 237 7.01 -16.97 1.75
N PHE A 238 7.05 -17.27 0.46
CA PHE A 238 8.28 -17.73 -0.20
C PHE A 238 9.42 -16.72 0.01
N LYS A 239 9.17 -15.43 -0.23
CA LYS A 239 10.17 -14.37 0.00
C LYS A 239 10.61 -14.31 1.46
N MET A 240 9.70 -14.46 2.42
CA MET A 240 10.06 -14.46 3.85
C MET A 240 10.99 -15.61 4.22
N ILE A 241 10.71 -16.81 3.71
CA ILE A 241 11.45 -18.03 4.05
C ILE A 241 12.81 -18.10 3.34
N THR A 242 12.84 -17.75 2.05
CA THR A 242 14.04 -17.93 1.21
C THR A 242 14.93 -16.70 1.14
N GLY A 243 14.37 -15.51 1.42
CA GLY A 243 15.02 -14.24 1.13
C GLY A 243 15.05 -13.89 -0.36
N GLN A 244 14.56 -14.77 -1.25
CA GLN A 244 14.56 -14.59 -2.70
C GLN A 244 13.19 -14.16 -3.20
N THR A 245 13.14 -13.28 -4.19
CA THR A 245 11.88 -12.95 -4.87
C THR A 245 11.45 -14.16 -5.70
N PRO A 246 10.17 -14.60 -5.60
CA PRO A 246 9.68 -15.71 -6.41
C PRO A 246 9.85 -15.41 -7.91
N PRO A 247 9.98 -16.45 -8.76
CA PRO A 247 9.87 -16.29 -10.21
C PRO A 247 8.50 -15.73 -10.61
N GLU A 248 8.37 -15.28 -11.85
CA GLU A 248 7.07 -14.90 -12.40
C GLU A 248 6.10 -16.09 -12.41
N ALA A 249 4.80 -15.82 -12.26
CA ALA A 249 3.79 -16.88 -12.17
C ALA A 249 3.79 -17.85 -13.36
N THR A 250 4.15 -17.41 -14.55
CA THR A 250 4.31 -18.27 -15.73
C THR A 250 5.47 -19.25 -15.56
N ALA A 251 6.61 -18.77 -15.06
CA ALA A 251 7.76 -19.63 -14.79
C ALA A 251 7.48 -20.62 -13.64
N VAL A 252 6.75 -20.18 -12.60
CA VAL A 252 6.29 -21.09 -11.53
C VAL A 252 5.36 -22.17 -12.07
N PHE A 253 4.50 -21.84 -13.02
CA PHE A 253 3.59 -22.82 -13.65
C PHE A 253 4.33 -23.83 -14.51
N ASP A 254 5.35 -23.42 -15.26
CA ASP A 254 6.09 -24.27 -16.17
C ASP A 254 7.15 -25.12 -15.44
N ASP A 255 7.90 -24.55 -14.51
CA ASP A 255 9.10 -25.13 -13.91
C ASP A 255 8.94 -25.44 -12.40
N GLY A 256 7.87 -24.97 -11.76
CA GLY A 256 7.69 -25.02 -10.31
C GLY A 256 8.47 -23.93 -9.56
N LEU A 257 8.31 -23.91 -8.24
CA LEU A 257 9.10 -23.03 -7.36
C LEU A 257 10.50 -23.59 -7.15
N PRO A 258 11.53 -22.74 -6.98
CA PRO A 258 12.84 -23.16 -6.53
C PRO A 258 12.78 -23.85 -5.16
N ASP A 259 13.77 -24.70 -4.90
CA ASP A 259 13.89 -25.44 -3.65
C ASP A 259 13.82 -24.55 -2.42
N MET A 260 13.00 -24.94 -1.46
CA MET A 260 12.91 -24.28 -0.16
C MET A 260 13.92 -24.89 0.82
N PRO A 261 14.35 -24.12 1.84
CA PRO A 261 15.24 -24.64 2.87
C PRO A 261 14.71 -25.92 3.52
N SER A 262 15.60 -26.88 3.78
CA SER A 262 15.23 -28.21 4.33
C SER A 262 14.67 -28.19 5.74
N ASN A 263 14.89 -27.10 6.47
CA ASN A 263 14.38 -26.88 7.85
C ASN A 263 12.95 -26.36 7.90
N ILE A 264 12.28 -26.21 6.76
CA ILE A 264 10.86 -25.79 6.68
C ILE A 264 9.98 -27.04 6.66
N SER A 265 8.90 -27.02 7.44
CA SER A 265 7.96 -28.14 7.50
C SER A 265 7.25 -28.36 6.16
N GLU A 266 6.93 -29.61 5.86
CA GLU A 266 6.19 -29.96 4.64
C GLU A 266 4.81 -29.27 4.59
N ASN A 267 4.15 -29.12 5.73
CA ASN A 267 2.87 -28.39 5.80
C ASN A 267 2.99 -26.93 5.36
N THR A 268 4.09 -26.28 5.71
CA THR A 268 4.33 -24.88 5.27
C THR A 268 4.68 -24.81 3.80
N LYS A 269 5.43 -25.77 3.26
CA LYS A 269 5.74 -25.85 1.83
C LYS A 269 4.48 -26.02 0.97
N LEU A 270 3.50 -26.82 1.42
CA LEU A 270 2.26 -27.09 0.70
C LEU A 270 1.33 -25.87 0.51
N VAL A 271 1.45 -24.82 1.33
CA VAL A 271 0.63 -23.62 1.23
C VAL A 271 1.30 -22.47 0.46
N ILE A 272 2.52 -22.70 -0.03
CA ILE A 272 3.23 -21.76 -0.90
C ILE A 272 2.99 -22.20 -2.34
N PRO A 273 2.57 -21.27 -3.23
CA PRO A 273 2.11 -21.59 -4.59
C PRO A 273 3.16 -22.29 -5.43
#